data_5e9e5fa534700553e91880a7cd6965ae
#
_entry.id   5e9e5fa534700553e91880a7cd6965ae
#
_cell.length_a   1.000
_cell.length_b   1.000
_cell.length_c   1.000
_cell.angle_alpha   90.00
_cell.angle_beta   90.00
_cell.angle_gamma   90.00
#
_symmetry.space_group_name_H-M   'P 1'
#
loop_
_entity.id
_entity.type
_entity.pdbx_description
1 polymer ?
#
loop_
_entity_poly.entity_id
_entity_poly.type
_entity_poly.pdbx_seq_one_letter_code
_entity_poly.pdbx_strand_id
1 'polypeptide(L)'
;MSISTKKVPKQNRRDLETTAKPRKKQTKTDFSEKLERGRKLYMLGNYSEAMEIWLPLAENGDCEAQAWVGSLYANGDGVDVNSKIAFEWYLKSAEGGNPQAQANIGALYAMGQGVQKDMVYAVKWMRRAARNGDPNAQFNMAVFYAKGDGVKQSLIKAAEWYRKCAENGHYPSQGRLGHMYYVGEGVKKDRIEAYLWLSLAGQHGIGSALIELEKVVGEMSSDEKSAAMQLVDIWRSRGNDNSSPKVFSPIPS
;
A
#
# COMPACT_ATOMS: atom_id res chain seq x y z
N MET A 1 51.90 -41.62 58.10
CA MET A 1 52.35 -41.09 56.80
C MET A 1 51.43 -39.96 56.46
N SER A 2 51.91 -38.70 56.67
CA SER A 2 51.16 -37.48 56.46
C SER A 2 51.26 -37.03 55.02
N ILE A 3 50.16 -36.84 54.33
CA ILE A 3 50.16 -36.27 52.99
C ILE A 3 49.79 -34.76 53.10
N SER A 4 50.82 -33.98 52.76
CA SER A 4 50.78 -32.49 52.78
C SER A 4 49.90 -31.97 51.63
N THR A 5 48.89 -31.18 52.00
CA THR A 5 48.06 -30.45 51.02
C THR A 5 48.72 -29.11 50.70
N LYS A 6 49.27 -28.99 49.49
CA LYS A 6 49.76 -27.71 48.95
C LYS A 6 48.58 -26.79 48.60
N LYS A 7 48.55 -25.58 49.20
CA LYS A 7 47.64 -24.47 48.90
C LYS A 7 48.00 -23.92 47.50
N VAL A 8 46.99 -23.86 46.63
CA VAL A 8 47.04 -23.12 45.37
C VAL A 8 46.80 -21.64 45.63
N PRO A 9 47.56 -20.71 45.02
CA PRO A 9 47.41 -19.29 45.24
C PRO A 9 46.12 -18.76 44.57
N LYS A 10 45.38 -17.91 45.30
CA LYS A 10 44.25 -17.15 44.74
C LYS A 10 44.76 -16.10 43.78
N GLN A 11 44.59 -16.33 42.49
CA GLN A 11 44.87 -15.37 41.43
C GLN A 11 43.74 -14.34 41.39
N ASN A 12 44.14 -13.07 41.40
CA ASN A 12 43.30 -11.87 41.43
C ASN A 12 42.29 -11.86 40.26
N ARG A 13 40.97 -11.86 40.60
CA ARG A 13 39.87 -11.47 39.74
C ARG A 13 39.70 -9.96 39.80
N ARG A 14 40.60 -9.20 39.23
CA ARG A 14 40.42 -7.78 38.90
C ARG A 14 41.13 -7.63 37.55
N ASP A 15 40.41 -6.96 36.62
CA ASP A 15 40.84 -6.55 35.29
C ASP A 15 40.27 -7.37 34.12
N LEU A 16 38.94 -7.48 34.07
CA LEU A 16 38.18 -7.62 32.81
C LEU A 16 36.89 -6.82 32.91
N GLU A 17 36.98 -5.56 33.29
CA GLU A 17 35.98 -4.57 32.94
C GLU A 17 36.20 -4.18 31.48
N THR A 18 35.63 -5.00 30.60
CA THR A 18 35.40 -4.59 29.21
C THR A 18 34.52 -3.35 29.25
N THR A 19 35.14 -2.23 28.94
CA THR A 19 34.48 -0.93 28.72
C THR A 19 33.54 -1.06 27.51
N ALA A 20 32.38 -1.66 27.70
CA ALA A 20 31.27 -1.55 26.77
C ALA A 20 30.82 -0.06 26.84
N LYS A 21 31.24 0.72 25.85
CA LYS A 21 30.72 2.07 25.67
C LYS A 21 29.18 1.99 25.68
N PRO A 22 28.50 2.82 26.50
CA PRO A 22 27.03 2.80 26.53
C PRO A 22 26.53 3.03 25.10
N ARG A 23 25.76 2.07 24.54
CA ARG A 23 25.04 2.27 23.27
C ARG A 23 24.20 3.53 23.46
N LYS A 24 24.56 4.63 22.76
CA LYS A 24 23.72 5.84 22.72
C LYS A 24 22.31 5.39 22.39
N LYS A 25 21.33 5.69 23.27
CA LYS A 25 19.93 5.50 22.96
C LYS A 25 19.65 6.29 21.69
N GLN A 26 19.41 5.58 20.58
CA GLN A 26 19.04 6.20 19.32
C GLN A 26 17.76 6.99 19.56
N THR A 27 17.77 8.27 19.26
CA THR A 27 16.59 9.13 19.40
C THR A 27 15.65 8.90 18.22
N LYS A 28 14.36 9.19 18.40
CA LYS A 28 13.35 9.09 17.34
C LYS A 28 13.74 9.91 16.10
N THR A 29 14.45 11.01 16.30
CA THR A 29 15.00 11.88 15.25
C THR A 29 16.09 11.16 14.42
N ASP A 30 17.02 10.45 15.09
CA ASP A 30 18.10 9.71 14.41
C ASP A 30 17.53 8.57 13.51
N PHE A 31 16.45 7.91 13.95
CA PHE A 31 15.75 6.91 13.13
C PHE A 31 15.13 7.52 11.87
N SER A 32 14.42 8.64 12.01
CA SER A 32 13.78 9.32 10.89
C SER A 32 14.80 9.83 9.87
N GLU A 33 15.93 10.37 10.32
CA GLU A 33 17.01 10.83 9.46
C GLU A 33 17.65 9.69 8.67
N LYS A 34 17.85 8.53 9.29
CA LYS A 34 18.38 7.33 8.62
C LYS A 34 17.41 6.78 7.57
N LEU A 35 16.12 6.69 7.89
CA LEU A 35 15.12 6.27 6.91
C LEU A 35 15.12 7.19 5.69
N GLU A 36 15.13 8.49 5.90
CA GLU A 36 15.14 9.47 4.83
C GLU A 36 16.42 9.43 4.00
N ARG A 37 17.58 9.22 4.65
CA ARG A 37 18.86 9.02 3.94
C ARG A 37 18.82 7.77 3.06
N GLY A 38 18.27 6.65 3.58
CA GLY A 38 18.10 5.43 2.79
C GLY A 38 17.20 5.66 1.57
N ARG A 39 16.10 6.41 1.73
CA ARG A 39 15.23 6.77 0.60
C ARG A 39 15.96 7.57 -0.47
N LYS A 40 16.75 8.56 -0.08
CA LYS A 40 17.54 9.35 -1.03
C LYS A 40 18.53 8.49 -1.80
N LEU A 41 19.23 7.58 -1.12
CA LEU A 41 20.13 6.63 -1.77
C LEU A 41 19.40 5.71 -2.75
N TYR A 42 18.25 5.18 -2.36
CA TYR A 42 17.42 4.36 -3.23
C TYR A 42 16.99 5.10 -4.50
N MET A 43 16.54 6.35 -4.37
CA MET A 43 16.15 7.20 -5.50
C MET A 43 17.31 7.53 -6.45
N LEU A 44 18.56 7.50 -5.95
CA LEU A 44 19.77 7.66 -6.74
C LEU A 44 20.29 6.35 -7.36
N GLY A 45 19.60 5.21 -7.12
CA GLY A 45 20.03 3.90 -7.57
C GLY A 45 21.12 3.24 -6.71
N ASN A 46 21.50 3.86 -5.58
CA ASN A 46 22.51 3.35 -4.65
C ASN A 46 21.86 2.32 -3.67
N TYR A 47 21.36 1.23 -4.22
CA TYR A 47 20.55 0.25 -3.49
C TYR A 47 21.32 -0.47 -2.39
N SER A 48 22.59 -0.82 -2.62
CA SER A 48 23.41 -1.50 -1.62
C SER A 48 23.65 -0.61 -0.38
N GLU A 49 23.92 0.68 -0.58
CA GLU A 49 24.08 1.63 0.53
C GLU A 49 22.74 1.87 1.26
N ALA A 50 21.62 1.90 0.54
CA ALA A 50 20.28 1.99 1.14
C ALA A 50 20.00 0.76 2.02
N MET A 51 20.36 -0.44 1.54
CA MET A 51 20.24 -1.69 2.28
C MET A 51 21.06 -1.68 3.58
N GLU A 52 22.31 -1.21 3.53
CA GLU A 52 23.18 -1.10 4.71
C GLU A 52 22.57 -0.20 5.80
N ILE A 53 21.79 0.80 5.41
CA ILE A 53 21.09 1.68 6.36
C ILE A 53 19.81 1.03 6.88
N TRP A 54 19.00 0.44 5.99
CA TRP A 54 17.69 -0.05 6.36
C TRP A 54 17.70 -1.40 7.07
N LEU A 55 18.62 -2.30 6.72
CA LEU A 55 18.65 -3.64 7.31
C LEU A 55 18.79 -3.61 8.86
N PRO A 56 19.71 -2.84 9.45
CA PRO A 56 19.80 -2.76 10.90
C PRO A 56 18.55 -2.15 11.56
N LEU A 57 17.87 -1.21 10.89
CA LEU A 57 16.60 -0.63 11.38
C LEU A 57 15.46 -1.66 11.32
N ALA A 58 15.38 -2.41 10.23
CA ALA A 58 14.40 -3.47 10.03
C ALA A 58 14.56 -4.61 11.04
N GLU A 59 15.80 -5.02 11.32
CA GLU A 59 16.13 -6.02 12.35
C GLU A 59 15.76 -5.55 13.76
N ASN A 60 15.82 -4.24 14.02
CA ASN A 60 15.37 -3.63 15.27
C ASN A 60 13.86 -3.39 15.34
N GLY A 61 13.10 -3.82 14.33
CA GLY A 61 11.63 -3.81 14.35
C GLY A 61 10.99 -2.56 13.73
N ASP A 62 11.75 -1.69 13.05
CA ASP A 62 11.18 -0.56 12.33
C ASP A 62 10.37 -1.06 11.12
N CYS A 63 9.05 -0.86 11.16
CA CYS A 63 8.16 -1.42 10.14
C CYS A 63 8.29 -0.74 8.77
N GLU A 64 8.77 0.50 8.73
CA GLU A 64 9.02 1.18 7.46
C GLU A 64 10.31 0.65 6.80
N ALA A 65 11.39 0.50 7.57
CA ALA A 65 12.62 -0.13 7.09
C ALA A 65 12.38 -1.58 6.64
N GLN A 66 11.54 -2.34 7.37
CA GLN A 66 11.15 -3.70 6.97
C GLN A 66 10.45 -3.70 5.62
N ALA A 67 9.56 -2.73 5.35
CA ALA A 67 8.91 -2.60 4.04
C ALA A 67 9.93 -2.31 2.93
N TRP A 68 10.88 -1.43 3.17
CA TRP A 68 11.94 -1.11 2.21
C TRP A 68 12.87 -2.31 1.92
N VAL A 69 13.31 -3.03 2.96
CA VAL A 69 14.11 -4.26 2.78
C VAL A 69 13.32 -5.31 1.98
N GLY A 70 12.02 -5.47 2.28
CA GLY A 70 11.13 -6.33 1.51
C GLY A 70 11.07 -5.93 0.02
N SER A 71 11.02 -4.61 -0.27
CA SER A 71 11.02 -4.08 -1.64
C SER A 71 12.30 -4.39 -2.38
N LEU A 72 13.47 -4.21 -1.74
CA LEU A 72 14.76 -4.54 -2.35
C LEU A 72 14.83 -6.00 -2.81
N TYR A 73 14.38 -6.95 -1.97
CA TYR A 73 14.34 -8.37 -2.35
C TYR A 73 13.25 -8.70 -3.38
N ALA A 74 12.12 -7.97 -3.37
CA ALA A 74 11.05 -8.19 -4.34
C ALA A 74 11.45 -7.76 -5.75
N ASN A 75 12.17 -6.65 -5.86
CA ASN A 75 12.58 -6.06 -7.13
C ASN A 75 13.95 -6.55 -7.63
N GLY A 76 14.80 -7.02 -6.71
CA GLY A 76 16.22 -7.32 -7.02
C GLY A 76 17.09 -6.06 -7.03
N ASP A 77 16.69 -5.03 -6.28
CA ASP A 77 17.41 -3.77 -6.21
C ASP A 77 18.66 -3.93 -5.29
N GLY A 78 19.83 -4.09 -5.89
CA GLY A 78 21.11 -4.28 -5.19
C GLY A 78 21.29 -5.65 -4.52
N VAL A 79 20.33 -6.55 -4.65
CA VAL A 79 20.34 -7.95 -4.18
C VAL A 79 19.64 -8.84 -5.20
N ASP A 80 19.88 -10.15 -5.14
CA ASP A 80 19.14 -11.08 -5.99
C ASP A 80 17.65 -11.10 -5.63
N VAL A 81 16.78 -11.18 -6.64
CA VAL A 81 15.33 -11.30 -6.44
C VAL A 81 15.02 -12.51 -5.59
N ASN A 82 14.32 -12.30 -4.49
CA ASN A 82 13.89 -13.38 -3.61
C ASN A 82 12.51 -13.11 -3.01
N SER A 83 11.49 -13.61 -3.69
CA SER A 83 10.09 -13.41 -3.27
C SER A 83 9.78 -13.97 -1.88
N LYS A 84 10.47 -15.03 -1.44
CA LYS A 84 10.26 -15.59 -0.10
C LYS A 84 10.81 -14.67 0.99
N ILE A 85 12.02 -14.15 0.82
CA ILE A 85 12.61 -13.18 1.77
C ILE A 85 11.80 -11.88 1.75
N ALA A 86 11.37 -11.42 0.56
CA ALA A 86 10.50 -10.25 0.43
C ALA A 86 9.19 -10.43 1.21
N PHE A 87 8.54 -11.60 1.07
CA PHE A 87 7.33 -11.93 1.82
C PHE A 87 7.56 -11.88 3.34
N GLU A 88 8.65 -12.47 3.83
CA GLU A 88 8.97 -12.49 5.27
C GLU A 88 9.15 -11.08 5.85
N TRP A 89 9.84 -10.20 5.13
CA TRP A 89 10.04 -8.81 5.55
C TRP A 89 8.74 -7.98 5.46
N TYR A 90 7.99 -8.12 4.37
CA TYR A 90 6.69 -7.46 4.25
C TYR A 90 5.71 -7.94 5.32
N LEU A 91 5.74 -9.23 5.69
CA LEU A 91 4.85 -9.75 6.74
C LEU A 91 5.14 -9.09 8.08
N LYS A 92 6.41 -9.01 8.49
CA LYS A 92 6.81 -8.29 9.72
C LYS A 92 6.35 -6.84 9.71
N SER A 93 6.58 -6.14 8.60
CA SER A 93 6.16 -4.76 8.40
C SER A 93 4.63 -4.60 8.49
N ALA A 94 3.89 -5.49 7.83
CA ALA A 94 2.43 -5.47 7.81
C ALA A 94 1.81 -5.76 9.20
N GLU A 95 2.42 -6.67 9.96
CA GLU A 95 2.07 -6.96 11.35
C GLU A 95 2.36 -5.76 12.25
N GLY A 96 3.44 -5.02 11.99
CA GLY A 96 3.78 -3.73 12.61
C GLY A 96 2.86 -2.57 12.22
N GLY A 97 1.90 -2.81 11.33
CA GLY A 97 0.86 -1.84 10.98
C GLY A 97 1.15 -1.00 9.74
N ASN A 98 2.24 -1.22 9.01
CA ASN A 98 2.55 -0.46 7.80
C ASN A 98 1.50 -0.73 6.71
N PRO A 99 0.74 0.30 6.22
CA PRO A 99 -0.36 0.07 5.27
C PRO A 99 0.10 -0.42 3.91
N GLN A 100 1.25 0.07 3.43
CA GLN A 100 1.82 -0.34 2.15
C GLN A 100 2.24 -1.82 2.19
N ALA A 101 2.89 -2.25 3.27
CA ALA A 101 3.25 -3.65 3.46
C ALA A 101 2.02 -4.56 3.58
N GLN A 102 0.93 -4.07 4.20
CA GLN A 102 -0.34 -4.80 4.23
C GLN A 102 -0.92 -5.01 2.82
N ALA A 103 -0.86 -4.00 1.96
CA ALA A 103 -1.27 -4.12 0.56
C ALA A 103 -0.36 -5.11 -0.21
N ASN A 104 0.96 -5.00 -0.02
CA ASN A 104 1.93 -5.89 -0.66
C ASN A 104 1.71 -7.35 -0.26
N ILE A 105 1.53 -7.65 1.03
CA ILE A 105 1.23 -9.00 1.52
C ILE A 105 -0.08 -9.52 0.93
N GLY A 106 -1.11 -8.67 0.82
CA GLY A 106 -2.35 -9.02 0.14
C GLY A 106 -2.13 -9.42 -1.32
N ALA A 107 -1.30 -8.68 -2.05
CA ALA A 107 -0.95 -8.99 -3.43
C ALA A 107 -0.12 -10.29 -3.54
N LEU A 108 0.86 -10.49 -2.66
CA LEU A 108 1.69 -11.71 -2.65
C LEU A 108 0.87 -12.97 -2.41
N TYR A 109 -0.10 -12.94 -1.47
CA TYR A 109 -1.05 -14.05 -1.28
C TYR A 109 -1.95 -14.27 -2.50
N ALA A 110 -2.43 -13.19 -3.16
CA ALA A 110 -3.28 -13.31 -4.34
C ALA A 110 -2.54 -13.93 -5.53
N MET A 111 -1.26 -13.63 -5.69
CA MET A 111 -0.41 -14.12 -6.78
C MET A 111 0.29 -15.45 -6.47
N GLY A 112 0.47 -15.79 -5.20
CA GLY A 112 1.27 -16.94 -4.78
C GLY A 112 2.79 -16.68 -4.91
N GLN A 113 3.23 -15.44 -4.72
CA GLN A 113 4.64 -15.06 -4.81
C GLN A 113 5.31 -15.11 -3.44
N GLY A 114 6.32 -15.94 -3.30
CA GLY A 114 7.02 -16.16 -2.02
C GLY A 114 6.21 -16.90 -0.96
N VAL A 115 4.93 -17.17 -1.22
CA VAL A 115 3.98 -17.86 -0.36
C VAL A 115 2.97 -18.64 -1.20
N GLN A 116 2.36 -19.68 -0.66
CA GLN A 116 1.26 -20.37 -1.35
C GLN A 116 0.09 -19.41 -1.58
N LYS A 117 -0.47 -19.43 -2.79
CA LYS A 117 -1.64 -18.61 -3.15
C LYS A 117 -2.82 -18.88 -2.22
N ASP A 118 -3.34 -17.81 -1.63
CA ASP A 118 -4.52 -17.87 -0.76
C ASP A 118 -5.34 -16.57 -0.88
N MET A 119 -6.46 -16.63 -1.57
CA MET A 119 -7.32 -15.47 -1.79
C MET A 119 -8.02 -15.00 -0.51
N VAL A 120 -8.25 -15.88 0.48
CA VAL A 120 -8.86 -15.47 1.76
C VAL A 120 -7.88 -14.63 2.57
N TYR A 121 -6.62 -15.05 2.65
CA TYR A 121 -5.56 -14.24 3.27
C TYR A 121 -5.27 -12.96 2.49
N ALA A 122 -5.28 -13.00 1.15
CA ALA A 122 -5.16 -11.83 0.31
C ALA A 122 -6.21 -10.77 0.68
N VAL A 123 -7.48 -11.15 0.72
CA VAL A 123 -8.59 -10.27 1.12
C VAL A 123 -8.43 -9.75 2.55
N LYS A 124 -7.99 -10.60 3.48
CA LYS A 124 -7.82 -10.21 4.89
C LYS A 124 -6.81 -9.07 5.03
N TRP A 125 -5.66 -9.17 4.36
CA TRP A 125 -4.61 -8.16 4.39
C TRP A 125 -4.99 -6.92 3.59
N MET A 126 -5.51 -7.11 2.38
CA MET A 126 -5.95 -6.01 1.53
C MET A 126 -7.04 -5.15 2.20
N ARG A 127 -7.95 -5.79 2.96
CA ARG A 127 -8.98 -5.08 3.74
C ARG A 127 -8.38 -4.22 4.85
N ARG A 128 -7.28 -4.66 5.50
CA ARG A 128 -6.57 -3.84 6.49
C ARG A 128 -5.97 -2.59 5.84
N ALA A 129 -5.24 -2.74 4.74
CA ALA A 129 -4.68 -1.64 3.98
C ALA A 129 -5.78 -0.66 3.50
N ALA A 130 -6.87 -1.19 2.95
CA ALA A 130 -8.00 -0.39 2.46
C ALA A 130 -8.68 0.43 3.57
N ARG A 131 -8.80 -0.13 4.77
CA ARG A 131 -9.33 0.60 5.95
C ARG A 131 -8.39 1.72 6.40
N ASN A 132 -7.09 1.54 6.23
CA ASN A 132 -6.08 2.55 6.49
C ASN A 132 -5.94 3.59 5.37
N GLY A 133 -6.83 3.56 4.38
CA GLY A 133 -6.93 4.57 3.34
C GLY A 133 -6.07 4.31 2.10
N ASP A 134 -5.42 3.15 1.98
CA ASP A 134 -4.66 2.81 0.77
C ASP A 134 -5.60 2.69 -0.44
N PRO A 135 -5.46 3.54 -1.50
CA PRO A 135 -6.39 3.56 -2.61
C PRO A 135 -6.32 2.33 -3.50
N ASN A 136 -5.11 1.77 -3.67
CA ASN A 136 -4.93 0.55 -4.46
C ASN A 136 -5.59 -0.63 -3.75
N ALA A 137 -5.45 -0.70 -2.42
CA ALA A 137 -6.14 -1.71 -1.64
C ALA A 137 -7.66 -1.54 -1.67
N GLN A 138 -8.17 -0.31 -1.65
CA GLN A 138 -9.60 -0.02 -1.81
C GLN A 138 -10.11 -0.47 -3.18
N PHE A 139 -9.38 -0.17 -4.24
CA PHE A 139 -9.70 -0.63 -5.59
C PHE A 139 -9.69 -2.16 -5.68
N ASN A 140 -8.67 -2.82 -5.14
CA ASN A 140 -8.58 -4.27 -5.13
C ASN A 140 -9.71 -4.92 -4.32
N MET A 141 -10.13 -4.32 -3.20
CA MET A 141 -11.31 -4.79 -2.46
C MET A 141 -12.59 -4.70 -3.30
N ALA A 142 -12.76 -3.64 -4.10
CA ALA A 142 -13.86 -3.54 -5.03
C ALA A 142 -13.84 -4.66 -6.08
N VAL A 143 -12.66 -4.95 -6.66
CA VAL A 143 -12.48 -6.04 -7.62
C VAL A 143 -12.78 -7.41 -6.98
N PHE A 144 -12.30 -7.67 -5.77
CA PHE A 144 -12.57 -8.92 -5.06
C PHE A 144 -14.07 -9.13 -4.83
N TYR A 145 -14.80 -8.09 -4.41
CA TYR A 145 -16.24 -8.18 -4.25
C TYR A 145 -16.98 -8.31 -5.59
N ALA A 146 -16.51 -7.65 -6.66
CA ALA A 146 -17.12 -7.76 -7.97
C ALA A 146 -16.98 -9.17 -8.57
N LYS A 147 -15.85 -9.83 -8.35
CA LYS A 147 -15.57 -11.19 -8.87
C LYS A 147 -15.98 -12.32 -7.92
N GLY A 148 -16.00 -12.07 -6.62
CA GLY A 148 -16.15 -13.10 -5.60
C GLY A 148 -14.83 -13.81 -5.25
N ASP A 149 -13.70 -13.17 -5.52
CA ASP A 149 -12.37 -13.73 -5.26
C ASP A 149 -12.05 -13.65 -3.76
N GLY A 150 -12.01 -14.79 -3.06
CA GLY A 150 -11.75 -14.87 -1.62
C GLY A 150 -12.85 -14.28 -0.71
N VAL A 151 -13.95 -13.78 -1.30
CA VAL A 151 -15.15 -13.28 -0.63
C VAL A 151 -16.40 -13.68 -1.39
N LYS A 152 -17.56 -13.68 -0.72
CA LYS A 152 -18.82 -13.80 -1.43
C LYS A 152 -19.02 -12.62 -2.37
N GLN A 153 -19.29 -12.89 -3.65
CA GLN A 153 -19.56 -11.86 -4.65
C GLN A 153 -20.68 -10.90 -4.20
N SER A 154 -20.45 -9.62 -4.40
CA SER A 154 -21.42 -8.57 -4.06
C SER A 154 -21.13 -7.30 -4.83
N LEU A 155 -21.89 -7.03 -5.89
CA LEU A 155 -21.77 -5.81 -6.68
C LEU A 155 -22.08 -4.56 -5.85
N ILE A 156 -22.96 -4.66 -4.86
CA ILE A 156 -23.26 -3.56 -3.93
C ILE A 156 -21.99 -3.16 -3.16
N LYS A 157 -21.29 -4.13 -2.54
CA LYS A 157 -20.05 -3.87 -1.82
C LYS A 157 -18.92 -3.43 -2.76
N ALA A 158 -18.90 -3.94 -3.98
CA ALA A 158 -17.95 -3.47 -4.98
C ALA A 158 -18.16 -1.98 -5.29
N ALA A 159 -19.40 -1.56 -5.52
CA ALA A 159 -19.76 -0.15 -5.74
C ALA A 159 -19.38 0.75 -4.56
N GLU A 160 -19.62 0.29 -3.31
CA GLU A 160 -19.22 1.02 -2.10
C GLU A 160 -17.71 1.27 -2.05
N TRP A 161 -16.90 0.25 -2.36
CA TRP A 161 -15.44 0.38 -2.38
C TRP A 161 -14.95 1.22 -3.55
N TYR A 162 -15.52 1.05 -4.76
CA TYR A 162 -15.20 1.90 -5.91
C TYR A 162 -15.54 3.37 -5.61
N ARG A 163 -16.69 3.65 -4.99
CA ARG A 163 -17.08 5.01 -4.60
C ARG A 163 -16.05 5.63 -3.65
N LYS A 164 -15.68 4.91 -2.59
CA LYS A 164 -14.70 5.37 -1.62
C LYS A 164 -13.36 5.72 -2.26
N CYS A 165 -12.93 4.90 -3.20
CA CYS A 165 -11.70 5.11 -3.94
C CYS A 165 -11.83 6.28 -4.96
N ALA A 166 -12.96 6.36 -5.67
CA ALA A 166 -13.26 7.40 -6.65
C ALA A 166 -13.34 8.80 -6.02
N GLU A 167 -13.93 8.91 -4.82
CA GLU A 167 -14.00 10.13 -4.02
C GLU A 167 -12.61 10.64 -3.61
N ASN A 168 -11.62 9.76 -3.49
CA ASN A 168 -10.23 10.11 -3.25
C ASN A 168 -9.42 10.35 -4.55
N GLY A 169 -10.06 10.51 -5.68
CA GLY A 169 -9.42 10.85 -6.95
C GLY A 169 -8.79 9.69 -7.71
N HIS A 170 -9.15 8.43 -7.38
CA HIS A 170 -8.64 7.28 -8.12
C HIS A 170 -9.41 7.11 -9.44
N TYR A 171 -8.83 7.54 -10.55
CA TYR A 171 -9.48 7.62 -11.85
C TYR A 171 -10.00 6.27 -12.40
N PRO A 172 -9.28 5.13 -12.27
CA PRO A 172 -9.83 3.84 -12.65
C PRO A 172 -11.11 3.47 -11.89
N SER A 173 -11.20 3.83 -10.59
CA SER A 173 -12.42 3.62 -9.80
C SER A 173 -13.55 4.53 -10.25
N GLN A 174 -13.26 5.77 -10.63
CA GLN A 174 -14.25 6.68 -11.19
C GLN A 174 -14.86 6.09 -12.47
N GLY A 175 -14.04 5.59 -13.39
CA GLY A 175 -14.53 4.93 -14.59
C GLY A 175 -15.40 3.71 -14.30
N ARG A 176 -14.97 2.86 -13.36
CA ARG A 176 -15.77 1.68 -12.95
C ARG A 176 -17.09 2.05 -12.28
N LEU A 177 -17.08 3.04 -11.39
CA LEU A 177 -18.28 3.54 -10.72
C LEU A 177 -19.27 4.17 -11.72
N GLY A 178 -18.76 4.95 -12.66
CA GLY A 178 -19.59 5.53 -13.72
C GLY A 178 -20.26 4.47 -14.58
N HIS A 179 -19.52 3.42 -14.97
CA HIS A 179 -20.08 2.25 -15.64
C HIS A 179 -21.19 1.60 -14.82
N MET A 180 -20.94 1.34 -13.52
CA MET A 180 -21.94 0.71 -12.64
C MET A 180 -23.23 1.53 -12.55
N TYR A 181 -23.16 2.87 -12.50
CA TYR A 181 -24.32 3.72 -12.54
C TYR A 181 -25.04 3.74 -13.90
N TYR A 182 -24.28 3.62 -15.01
CA TYR A 182 -24.86 3.57 -16.33
C TYR A 182 -25.68 2.31 -16.56
N VAL A 183 -25.15 1.14 -16.14
CA VAL A 183 -25.84 -0.15 -16.32
C VAL A 183 -26.80 -0.49 -15.18
N GLY A 184 -26.59 0.06 -13.97
CA GLY A 184 -27.37 -0.25 -12.78
C GLY A 184 -26.87 -1.49 -12.03
N GLU A 185 -25.54 -1.75 -12.06
CA GLU A 185 -24.93 -2.90 -11.37
C GLU A 185 -24.47 -2.53 -9.97
N GLY A 186 -25.05 -3.14 -8.95
CA GLY A 186 -24.70 -2.87 -7.54
C GLY A 186 -25.15 -1.49 -7.01
N VAL A 187 -25.65 -0.64 -7.89
CA VAL A 187 -26.27 0.66 -7.63
C VAL A 187 -27.52 0.82 -8.47
N LYS A 188 -28.42 1.72 -8.07
CA LYS A 188 -29.55 2.08 -8.92
C LYS A 188 -29.01 2.80 -10.16
N LYS A 189 -29.54 2.44 -11.37
CA LYS A 189 -29.20 3.13 -12.62
C LYS A 189 -29.46 4.62 -12.50
N ASP A 190 -28.43 5.43 -12.80
CA ASP A 190 -28.47 6.90 -12.72
C ASP A 190 -27.51 7.50 -13.75
N ARG A 191 -28.06 8.15 -14.78
CA ARG A 191 -27.26 8.74 -15.86
C ARG A 191 -26.51 9.99 -15.43
N ILE A 192 -27.02 10.73 -14.43
CA ILE A 192 -26.37 11.93 -13.91
C ILE A 192 -25.11 11.54 -13.15
N GLU A 193 -25.20 10.55 -12.26
CA GLU A 193 -24.05 10.00 -11.55
C GLU A 193 -23.07 9.33 -12.53
N ALA A 194 -23.55 8.57 -13.52
CA ALA A 194 -22.71 8.00 -14.57
C ALA A 194 -21.92 9.08 -15.32
N TYR A 195 -22.59 10.16 -15.73
CA TYR A 195 -21.95 11.29 -16.39
C TYR A 195 -20.85 11.91 -15.52
N LEU A 196 -21.12 12.16 -14.24
CA LEU A 196 -20.14 12.72 -13.30
C LEU A 196 -18.87 11.87 -13.28
N TRP A 197 -19.01 10.59 -12.93
CA TRP A 197 -17.85 9.72 -12.71
C TRP A 197 -17.09 9.41 -13.99
N LEU A 198 -17.79 9.20 -15.12
CA LEU A 198 -17.15 9.00 -16.43
C LEU A 198 -16.44 10.24 -16.93
N SER A 199 -17.01 11.44 -16.71
CA SER A 199 -16.36 12.71 -17.06
C SER A 199 -15.05 12.91 -16.32
N LEU A 200 -15.05 12.67 -14.99
CA LEU A 200 -13.84 12.79 -14.17
C LEU A 200 -12.77 11.80 -14.62
N ALA A 201 -13.13 10.55 -14.87
CA ALA A 201 -12.20 9.52 -15.37
C ALA A 201 -11.64 9.88 -16.76
N GLY A 202 -12.51 10.34 -17.67
CA GLY A 202 -12.13 10.70 -19.04
C GLY A 202 -11.14 11.87 -19.11
N GLN A 203 -11.28 12.87 -18.24
CA GLN A 203 -10.35 14.01 -18.14
C GLN A 203 -8.92 13.58 -17.78
N HIS A 204 -8.78 12.44 -17.12
CA HIS A 204 -7.48 11.87 -16.74
C HIS A 204 -7.02 10.73 -17.67
N GLY A 205 -7.55 10.68 -18.89
CA GLY A 205 -7.05 9.81 -19.95
C GLY A 205 -7.61 8.38 -19.93
N ILE A 206 -8.66 8.10 -19.17
CA ILE A 206 -9.32 6.79 -19.22
C ILE A 206 -10.19 6.72 -20.48
N GLY A 207 -9.62 6.23 -21.58
CA GLY A 207 -10.29 6.21 -22.90
C GLY A 207 -11.61 5.44 -22.92
N SER A 208 -11.72 4.34 -22.20
CA SER A 208 -12.99 3.59 -22.07
C SER A 208 -14.10 4.42 -21.42
N ALA A 209 -13.76 5.29 -20.47
CA ALA A 209 -14.74 6.19 -19.85
C ALA A 209 -15.28 7.23 -20.82
N LEU A 210 -14.46 7.73 -21.76
CA LEU A 210 -14.92 8.67 -22.79
C LEU A 210 -15.92 8.02 -23.74
N ILE A 211 -15.66 6.78 -24.16
CA ILE A 211 -16.56 6.02 -25.03
C ILE A 211 -17.91 5.76 -24.36
N GLU A 212 -17.90 5.42 -23.07
CA GLU A 212 -19.14 5.23 -22.33
C GLU A 212 -19.86 6.55 -22.05
N LEU A 213 -19.13 7.61 -21.75
CA LEU A 213 -19.69 8.95 -21.55
C LEU A 213 -20.48 9.42 -22.78
N GLU A 214 -19.96 9.20 -23.99
CA GLU A 214 -20.66 9.52 -25.24
C GLU A 214 -22.01 8.81 -25.32
N LYS A 215 -22.07 7.50 -24.97
CA LYS A 215 -23.33 6.74 -24.93
C LYS A 215 -24.31 7.33 -23.91
N VAL A 216 -23.83 7.60 -22.69
CA VAL A 216 -24.64 8.19 -21.63
C VAL A 216 -25.24 9.54 -22.09
N VAL A 217 -24.43 10.41 -22.69
CA VAL A 217 -24.85 11.72 -23.21
C VAL A 217 -25.89 11.56 -24.32
N GLY A 218 -25.74 10.56 -25.18
CA GLY A 218 -26.71 10.28 -26.24
C GLY A 218 -28.11 9.86 -25.72
N GLU A 219 -28.16 9.26 -24.52
CA GLU A 219 -29.41 8.82 -23.90
C GLU A 219 -30.03 9.85 -22.92
N MET A 220 -29.32 10.95 -22.59
CA MET A 220 -29.76 11.96 -21.63
C MET A 220 -30.67 13.02 -22.23
N SER A 221 -31.69 13.43 -21.48
CA SER A 221 -32.46 14.62 -21.77
C SER A 221 -31.65 15.90 -21.56
N SER A 222 -32.14 17.04 -22.04
CA SER A 222 -31.52 18.37 -21.80
C SER A 222 -31.41 18.71 -20.31
N ASP A 223 -32.43 18.35 -19.54
CA ASP A 223 -32.48 18.63 -18.10
C ASP A 223 -31.46 17.73 -17.34
N GLU A 224 -31.36 16.44 -17.69
CA GLU A 224 -30.35 15.54 -17.14
C GLU A 224 -28.92 16.04 -17.44
N LYS A 225 -28.66 16.50 -18.66
CA LYS A 225 -27.36 17.08 -19.06
C LYS A 225 -27.01 18.31 -18.23
N SER A 226 -27.98 19.22 -18.07
CA SER A 226 -27.80 20.43 -17.26
C SER A 226 -27.50 20.10 -15.79
N ALA A 227 -28.27 19.18 -15.19
CA ALA A 227 -28.05 18.72 -13.82
C ALA A 227 -26.67 18.01 -13.65
N ALA A 228 -26.28 17.20 -14.62
CA ALA A 228 -24.99 16.50 -14.58
C ALA A 228 -23.81 17.47 -14.66
N MET A 229 -23.88 18.50 -15.54
CA MET A 229 -22.84 19.53 -15.63
C MET A 229 -22.71 20.31 -14.31
N GLN A 230 -23.82 20.69 -13.71
CA GLN A 230 -23.83 21.36 -12.41
C GLN A 230 -23.21 20.48 -11.33
N LEU A 231 -23.47 19.15 -11.33
CA LEU A 231 -22.89 18.22 -10.37
C LEU A 231 -21.37 18.11 -10.54
N VAL A 232 -20.87 18.10 -11.78
CA VAL A 232 -19.42 18.12 -12.06
C VAL A 232 -18.77 19.40 -11.53
N ASP A 233 -19.40 20.56 -11.72
CA ASP A 233 -18.87 21.84 -11.25
C ASP A 233 -18.84 21.91 -9.71
N ILE A 234 -19.89 21.41 -9.05
CA ILE A 234 -19.94 21.27 -7.59
C ILE A 234 -18.81 20.33 -7.10
N TRP A 235 -18.60 19.22 -7.79
CA TRP A 235 -17.54 18.28 -7.42
C TRP A 235 -16.15 18.92 -7.55
N ARG A 236 -15.88 19.65 -8.63
CA ARG A 236 -14.62 20.35 -8.87
C ARG A 236 -14.35 21.46 -7.85
N SER A 237 -15.38 22.21 -7.47
CA SER A 237 -15.23 23.26 -6.46
C SER A 237 -14.86 22.70 -5.09
N ARG A 238 -15.40 21.54 -4.69
CA ARG A 238 -15.02 20.85 -3.45
C ARG A 238 -13.58 20.33 -3.47
N GLY A 239 -13.06 19.94 -4.62
CA GLY A 239 -11.68 19.47 -4.80
C GLY A 239 -10.62 20.56 -4.68
N ASN A 240 -11.00 21.82 -4.94
CA ASN A 240 -10.08 22.95 -4.83
C ASN A 240 -9.84 23.41 -3.37
N ASP A 241 -10.72 23.06 -2.44
CA ASP A 241 -10.57 23.41 -1.01
C ASP A 241 -9.71 22.42 -0.22
N ASN A 242 -9.41 21.25 -0.75
CA ASN A 242 -8.57 20.25 -0.11
C ASN A 242 -7.33 19.94 -0.95
N SER A 243 -6.23 20.64 -0.64
CA SER A 243 -4.81 20.22 -0.77
C SER A 243 -4.51 19.07 -1.75
N SER A 244 -3.69 19.41 -2.74
CA SER A 244 -2.75 18.57 -3.53
C SER A 244 -3.09 17.10 -3.69
N PRO A 245 -3.22 16.58 -4.92
CA PRO A 245 -3.36 15.16 -5.14
C PRO A 245 -2.19 14.44 -4.46
N LYS A 246 -2.49 13.51 -3.57
CA LYS A 246 -1.48 12.60 -3.04
C LYS A 246 -0.89 11.89 -4.26
N VAL A 247 0.34 12.26 -4.60
CA VAL A 247 1.11 11.68 -5.69
C VAL A 247 1.22 10.18 -5.40
N PHE A 248 0.54 9.38 -6.21
CA PHE A 248 0.70 7.94 -6.18
C PHE A 248 2.05 7.61 -6.79
N SER A 249 2.93 7.00 -6.01
CA SER A 249 4.11 6.36 -6.58
C SER A 249 3.63 5.21 -7.48
N PRO A 250 4.05 5.16 -8.74
CA PRO A 250 3.68 4.04 -9.60
C PRO A 250 4.28 2.76 -9.02
N ILE A 251 3.43 1.72 -8.93
CA ILE A 251 3.92 0.35 -8.75
C ILE A 251 4.73 0.06 -10.01
N PRO A 252 6.01 -0.38 -9.90
CA PRO A 252 6.75 -0.84 -11.07
C PRO A 252 5.99 -1.98 -11.73
N SER A 253 5.90 -1.92 -13.05
CA SER A 253 5.26 -2.89 -13.95
C SER A 253 5.90 -4.25 -13.89
#